data_11a2c03b61668ff54b883e6343b91bbc
#
_entry.id   11a2c03b61668ff54b883e6343b91bbc
#
_cell.length_a   1.000
_cell.length_b   1.000
_cell.length_c   1.000
_cell.angle_alpha   90.00
_cell.angle_beta   90.00
_cell.angle_gamma   90.00
#
_symmetry.space_group_name_H-M   'P 1'
#
loop_
_entity.id
_entity.type
_entity.pdbx_description
1 polymer ?
#
loop_
_entity_poly.entity_id
_entity_poly.type
_entity_poly.pdbx_seq_one_letter_code
_entity_poly.pdbx_strand_id
1 'polypeptide(L)'
;MEQTVAVRAAAPLGPPRRLCASDHVVWRGKLPRQQPARHYVYIHIPKAGGASFMHDVPGLMPEGSTLRGSEEKGALSPTTLEKRRRIGGKSSLVILLRHPLKLAYSQYTYCASELHKGHFPSFDKWLSNFAHSPAPTSFHCYDPTNIQLRFTGGVAGESNSRAFGPFQRRGTCFSPERRSGIAACFNSARARLAAKFSFVGLTDLYTESLCLFRHVATGGAPLPSSCACGRKGPKHANITHGTAKHSLSDLSPQQLRRLAQLVEEDLHVYMHALWLFQAQARRIEEQSGVNIVCPAKLEAVWLDVVGSACALARDVERVAASLRMYGRTCP
;
A
#
# COMPACT_ATOMS: atom_id res chain seq x y z
N MET A 1 -30.26 -1.22 36.59
CA MET A 1 -30.82 -0.47 35.46
C MET A 1 -29.83 -0.59 34.32
N GLU A 2 -29.99 -1.61 33.48
CA GLU A 2 -29.17 -1.81 32.28
C GLU A 2 -29.82 -1.04 31.13
N GLN A 3 -29.09 -0.07 30.59
CA GLN A 3 -29.51 0.63 29.38
C GLN A 3 -29.00 -0.16 28.18
N THR A 4 -29.90 -0.86 27.53
CA THR A 4 -29.69 -1.53 26.26
C THR A 4 -29.63 -0.47 25.15
N VAL A 5 -28.43 -0.19 24.63
CA VAL A 5 -28.25 0.68 23.45
C VAL A 5 -28.60 -0.13 22.22
N ALA A 6 -29.77 0.14 21.66
CA ALA A 6 -30.20 -0.44 20.41
C ALA A 6 -29.34 0.15 19.22
N VAL A 7 -28.53 -0.69 18.60
CA VAL A 7 -27.84 -0.35 17.36
C VAL A 7 -28.88 -0.34 16.23
N ARG A 8 -29.24 0.85 15.75
CA ARG A 8 -30.08 1.01 14.56
C ARG A 8 -29.31 0.51 13.34
N ALA A 9 -29.87 -0.47 12.66
CA ALA A 9 -29.40 -0.92 11.36
C ALA A 9 -29.45 0.26 10.37
N ALA A 10 -28.30 0.56 9.74
CA ALA A 10 -28.22 1.59 8.71
C ALA A 10 -29.03 1.18 7.48
N ALA A 11 -29.80 2.12 6.95
CA ALA A 11 -30.57 1.94 5.71
C ALA A 11 -29.63 1.60 4.54
N PRO A 12 -30.05 0.80 3.54
CA PRO A 12 -29.22 0.48 2.40
C PRO A 12 -28.87 1.75 1.62
N LEU A 13 -27.58 1.98 1.45
CA LEU A 13 -27.06 3.08 0.65
C LEU A 13 -27.56 2.91 -0.80
N GLY A 14 -28.21 3.93 -1.34
CA GLY A 14 -28.67 3.97 -2.72
C GLY A 14 -27.53 3.74 -3.73
N PRO A 15 -27.86 3.45 -5.00
CA PRO A 15 -26.84 3.14 -6.00
C PRO A 15 -25.78 4.25 -6.09
N PRO A 16 -24.51 3.90 -6.30
CA PRO A 16 -23.43 4.86 -6.30
C PRO A 16 -23.69 5.95 -7.33
N ARG A 17 -23.80 7.21 -6.85
CA ARG A 17 -23.93 8.36 -7.72
C ARG A 17 -22.74 8.37 -8.68
N ARG A 18 -23.02 8.50 -9.99
CA ARG A 18 -21.96 8.70 -11.00
C ARG A 18 -21.07 9.82 -10.53
N LEU A 19 -19.80 9.52 -10.36
CA LEU A 19 -18.77 10.51 -9.99
C LEU A 19 -18.84 11.64 -11.02
N CYS A 20 -19.14 12.86 -10.54
CA CYS A 20 -19.09 14.06 -11.38
C CYS A 20 -17.67 14.21 -11.96
N ALA A 21 -17.62 14.52 -13.26
CA ALA A 21 -16.42 14.60 -14.08
C ALA A 21 -15.56 15.87 -13.85
N SER A 22 -15.49 16.41 -12.63
CA SER A 22 -14.70 17.58 -12.32
C SER A 22 -13.57 17.21 -11.37
N ASP A 23 -12.36 17.48 -11.80
CA ASP A 23 -11.05 17.24 -11.20
C ASP A 23 -10.40 15.89 -11.51
N HIS A 24 -10.26 15.62 -12.81
CA HIS A 24 -9.38 14.58 -13.30
C HIS A 24 -7.93 14.94 -13.00
N VAL A 25 -7.38 14.46 -11.87
CA VAL A 25 -5.95 14.17 -11.84
C VAL A 25 -5.73 13.01 -12.83
N VAL A 26 -5.56 13.38 -14.10
CA VAL A 26 -5.30 12.42 -15.16
C VAL A 26 -3.97 11.74 -14.81
N TRP A 27 -4.04 10.46 -14.46
CA TRP A 27 -2.84 9.66 -14.38
C TRP A 27 -2.15 9.69 -15.75
N ARG A 28 -1.06 10.47 -15.87
CA ARG A 28 -0.30 10.62 -17.11
C ARG A 28 0.77 9.53 -17.28
N GLY A 29 0.67 8.44 -16.55
CA GLY A 29 1.48 7.27 -16.81
C GLY A 29 1.15 6.74 -18.21
N LYS A 30 2.02 6.97 -19.16
CA LYS A 30 1.92 6.35 -20.49
C LYS A 30 2.03 4.86 -20.29
N LEU A 31 0.94 4.11 -20.51
CA LEU A 31 1.07 2.67 -20.71
C LEU A 31 2.05 2.47 -21.85
N PRO A 32 3.10 1.70 -21.65
CA PRO A 32 4.08 1.51 -22.68
C PRO A 32 3.46 0.80 -23.87
N ARG A 33 3.73 1.31 -25.07
CA ARG A 33 3.60 0.48 -26.28
C ARG A 33 4.54 -0.72 -26.14
N GLN A 34 4.22 -1.84 -26.76
CA GLN A 34 5.09 -3.03 -26.79
C GLN A 34 6.55 -2.60 -26.97
N GLN A 35 7.38 -2.85 -25.99
CA GLN A 35 8.79 -2.52 -26.01
C GLN A 35 9.58 -3.77 -25.65
N PRO A 36 10.82 -3.89 -26.16
CA PRO A 36 11.68 -5.02 -25.82
C PRO A 36 11.91 -5.10 -24.29
N ALA A 37 12.44 -6.20 -23.88
CA ALA A 37 12.71 -6.58 -22.49
C ALA A 37 12.87 -5.39 -21.52
N ARG A 38 12.08 -5.35 -20.44
CA ARG A 38 12.07 -4.26 -19.49
C ARG A 38 12.63 -4.69 -18.16
N HIS A 39 13.32 -3.77 -17.53
CA HIS A 39 13.77 -3.94 -16.16
C HIS A 39 12.73 -3.33 -15.22
N TYR A 40 12.11 -4.15 -14.36
CA TYR A 40 11.21 -3.71 -13.31
C TYR A 40 11.96 -3.67 -11.98
N VAL A 41 11.73 -2.59 -11.25
CA VAL A 41 12.22 -2.43 -9.90
C VAL A 41 11.03 -2.43 -8.97
N TYR A 42 10.90 -3.49 -8.22
CA TYR A 42 9.88 -3.64 -7.21
C TYR A 42 10.32 -2.99 -5.90
N ILE A 43 9.60 -1.96 -5.49
CA ILE A 43 9.79 -1.36 -4.17
C ILE A 43 9.10 -2.25 -3.15
N HIS A 44 9.91 -3.07 -2.50
CA HIS A 44 9.42 -4.09 -1.58
C HIS A 44 9.22 -3.51 -0.18
N ILE A 45 7.97 -3.19 0.15
CA ILE A 45 7.57 -2.88 1.51
C ILE A 45 7.43 -4.20 2.28
N PRO A 46 8.18 -4.40 3.38
CA PRO A 46 8.09 -5.65 4.14
C PRO A 46 6.67 -5.96 4.60
N LYS A 47 6.23 -7.19 4.39
CA LYS A 47 4.89 -7.70 4.73
C LYS A 47 3.73 -7.16 3.88
N ALA A 48 4.02 -6.44 2.79
CA ALA A 48 3.02 -6.04 1.79
C ALA A 48 2.87 -7.06 0.63
N GLY A 49 3.10 -8.34 0.87
CA GLY A 49 2.94 -9.40 -0.15
C GLY A 49 4.10 -9.55 -1.13
N GLY A 50 5.26 -8.97 -0.81
CA GLY A 50 6.40 -8.90 -1.73
C GLY A 50 7.00 -10.24 -2.09
N ALA A 51 7.09 -11.19 -1.15
CA ALA A 51 7.61 -12.53 -1.44
C ALA A 51 6.74 -13.26 -2.48
N SER A 52 5.42 -13.22 -2.32
CA SER A 52 4.50 -13.79 -3.31
C SER A 52 4.64 -13.08 -4.66
N PHE A 53 4.71 -11.74 -4.66
CA PHE A 53 4.83 -10.95 -5.88
C PHE A 53 6.14 -11.24 -6.64
N MET A 54 7.25 -11.33 -5.94
CA MET A 54 8.55 -11.69 -6.53
C MET A 54 8.58 -13.11 -7.09
N HIS A 55 7.78 -14.01 -6.53
CA HIS A 55 7.62 -15.40 -7.01
C HIS A 55 6.69 -15.46 -8.24
N ASP A 56 5.54 -14.78 -8.19
CA ASP A 56 4.47 -14.96 -9.17
C ASP A 56 4.68 -14.15 -10.46
N VAL A 57 5.29 -12.97 -10.33
CA VAL A 57 5.40 -12.01 -11.43
C VAL A 57 6.33 -12.44 -12.58
N PRO A 58 7.46 -13.13 -12.36
CA PRO A 58 8.31 -13.58 -13.47
C PRO A 58 7.56 -14.36 -14.54
N GLY A 59 6.59 -15.20 -14.15
CA GLY A 59 5.75 -15.95 -15.09
C GLY A 59 4.70 -15.12 -15.85
N LEU A 60 4.53 -13.85 -15.48
CA LEU A 60 3.58 -12.92 -16.11
C LEU A 60 4.24 -11.93 -17.05
N MET A 61 5.57 -11.85 -17.04
CA MET A 61 6.35 -10.90 -17.84
C MET A 61 6.76 -11.52 -19.17
N PRO A 62 6.99 -10.70 -20.21
CA PRO A 62 7.61 -11.16 -21.44
C PRO A 62 8.99 -11.76 -21.19
N GLU A 63 9.38 -12.69 -22.05
CA GLU A 63 10.73 -13.26 -22.04
C GLU A 63 11.81 -12.16 -22.11
N GLY A 64 12.91 -12.35 -21.38
CA GLY A 64 13.98 -11.38 -21.28
C GLY A 64 13.70 -10.18 -20.35
N SER A 65 12.49 -10.07 -19.78
CA SER A 65 12.21 -9.07 -18.75
C SER A 65 12.80 -9.50 -17.41
N THR A 66 13.15 -8.52 -16.57
CA THR A 66 13.67 -8.79 -15.22
C THR A 66 12.89 -8.02 -14.17
N LEU A 67 12.67 -8.66 -13.02
CA LEU A 67 12.14 -8.04 -11.81
C LEU A 67 13.20 -8.11 -10.71
N ARG A 68 13.53 -6.97 -10.13
CA ARG A 68 14.44 -6.91 -8.97
C ARG A 68 13.74 -6.25 -7.81
N GLY A 69 13.62 -6.97 -6.71
CA GLY A 69 13.15 -6.43 -5.43
C GLY A 69 14.18 -5.51 -4.81
N SER A 70 13.72 -4.47 -4.13
CA SER A 70 14.56 -3.58 -3.35
C SER A 70 13.86 -3.28 -2.04
N GLU A 71 14.31 -3.94 -0.97
CA GLU A 71 13.99 -3.58 0.42
C GLU A 71 14.94 -2.50 0.93
N GLU A 72 16.00 -2.23 0.15
CA GLU A 72 17.10 -1.38 0.60
C GLU A 72 16.82 0.10 0.41
N LYS A 73 17.44 0.81 1.31
CA LYS A 73 17.76 2.22 1.34
C LYS A 73 18.12 2.73 -0.03
N GLY A 74 17.37 3.60 -0.54
CA GLY A 74 17.78 4.30 -1.73
C GLY A 74 17.37 3.67 -3.06
N ALA A 75 16.43 2.71 -3.08
CA ALA A 75 15.79 2.29 -4.33
C ALA A 75 15.21 3.48 -5.11
N LEU A 76 14.80 4.52 -4.37
CA LEU A 76 14.34 5.80 -4.91
C LEU A 76 15.40 6.91 -4.80
N SER A 77 16.62 6.62 -4.30
CA SER A 77 17.66 7.65 -4.29
C SER A 77 18.04 8.01 -5.72
N PRO A 78 18.32 9.30 -6.00
CA PRO A 78 18.76 9.74 -7.33
C PRO A 78 19.94 8.92 -7.86
N THR A 79 20.89 8.56 -6.99
CA THR A 79 22.08 7.76 -7.35
C THR A 79 21.75 6.33 -7.73
N THR A 80 20.77 5.68 -7.09
CA THR A 80 20.36 4.31 -7.41
C THR A 80 19.57 4.30 -8.72
N LEU A 81 18.68 5.27 -8.91
CA LEU A 81 17.95 5.44 -10.17
C LEU A 81 18.89 5.79 -11.33
N GLU A 82 19.92 6.61 -11.08
CA GLU A 82 20.95 6.95 -12.04
C GLU A 82 21.81 5.75 -12.44
N LYS A 83 22.31 4.96 -11.46
CA LYS A 83 23.06 3.73 -11.74
C LYS A 83 22.25 2.73 -12.58
N ARG A 84 20.93 2.63 -12.32
CA ARG A 84 20.03 1.76 -13.07
C ARG A 84 19.73 2.28 -14.46
N ARG A 85 19.69 3.60 -14.65
CA ARG A 85 19.59 4.25 -15.95
C ARG A 85 20.81 3.96 -16.83
N ARG A 86 22.01 3.87 -16.24
CA ARG A 86 23.27 3.57 -16.93
C ARG A 86 23.40 2.10 -17.36
N ILE A 87 22.63 1.17 -16.78
CA ILE A 87 22.62 -0.26 -17.18
C ILE A 87 21.84 -0.49 -18.49
N GLY A 88 21.51 0.57 -19.24
CA GLY A 88 21.10 0.45 -20.65
C GLY A 88 19.62 0.17 -20.88
N GLY A 89 18.75 0.18 -19.88
CA GLY A 89 17.32 -0.02 -20.05
C GLY A 89 16.48 0.97 -19.24
N LYS A 90 15.36 1.43 -19.78
CA LYS A 90 14.37 2.20 -19.01
C LYS A 90 13.79 1.30 -17.91
N SER A 91 14.28 1.44 -16.68
CA SER A 91 13.70 0.70 -15.53
C SER A 91 12.37 1.32 -15.14
N SER A 92 11.37 0.47 -14.92
CA SER A 92 10.02 0.83 -14.46
C SER A 92 9.86 0.52 -12.98
N LEU A 93 9.38 1.48 -12.19
CA LEU A 93 9.11 1.26 -10.77
C LEU A 93 7.73 0.62 -10.60
N VAL A 94 7.67 -0.38 -9.75
CA VAL A 94 6.44 -1.06 -9.36
C VAL A 94 6.37 -1.21 -7.85
N ILE A 95 5.17 -1.15 -7.29
CA ILE A 95 4.96 -1.25 -5.85
C ILE A 95 3.66 -1.98 -5.56
N LEU A 96 3.64 -2.75 -4.46
CA LEU A 96 2.42 -3.20 -3.81
C LEU A 96 2.25 -2.48 -2.48
N LEU A 97 1.02 -2.04 -2.22
CA LEU A 97 0.60 -1.48 -0.95
C LEU A 97 -0.41 -2.42 -0.28
N ARG A 98 -0.48 -2.36 1.02
CA ARG A 98 -1.39 -3.18 1.83
C ARG A 98 -2.16 -2.27 2.79
N HIS A 99 -3.39 -2.67 3.17
CA HIS A 99 -4.16 -1.95 4.19
C HIS A 99 -3.27 -1.66 5.42
N PRO A 100 -3.09 -0.40 5.84
CA PRO A 100 -2.03 0.00 6.77
C PRO A 100 -2.08 -0.72 8.13
N LEU A 101 -3.27 -0.89 8.70
CA LEU A 101 -3.43 -1.61 9.96
C LEU A 101 -3.05 -3.08 9.81
N LYS A 102 -3.50 -3.74 8.73
CA LYS A 102 -3.14 -5.14 8.42
C LYS A 102 -1.65 -5.29 8.19
N LEU A 103 -1.02 -4.30 7.56
CA LEU A 103 0.43 -4.28 7.33
C LEU A 103 1.20 -4.22 8.66
N ALA A 104 0.90 -3.23 9.48
CA ALA A 104 1.58 -3.01 10.75
C ALA A 104 1.38 -4.19 11.71
N TYR A 105 0.16 -4.75 11.78
CA TYR A 105 -0.09 -5.94 12.59
C TYR A 105 0.64 -7.17 12.06
N SER A 106 0.73 -7.34 10.74
CA SER A 106 1.52 -8.40 10.12
C SER A 106 3.03 -8.25 10.36
N GLN A 107 3.53 -7.04 10.50
CA GLN A 107 4.93 -6.79 10.89
C GLN A 107 5.17 -7.22 12.33
N TYR A 108 4.28 -6.84 13.26
CA TYR A 108 4.36 -7.26 14.64
C TYR A 108 4.35 -8.80 14.75
N THR A 109 3.37 -9.47 14.17
CA THR A 109 3.23 -10.93 14.27
C THR A 109 4.43 -11.66 13.70
N TYR A 110 4.99 -11.18 12.59
CA TYR A 110 6.21 -11.74 12.02
C TYR A 110 7.41 -11.56 12.96
N CYS A 111 7.57 -10.38 13.53
CA CYS A 111 8.65 -10.11 14.48
C CYS A 111 8.55 -11.01 15.72
N ALA A 112 7.35 -11.18 16.23
CA ALA A 112 7.10 -11.97 17.43
C ALA A 112 7.29 -13.48 17.22
N SER A 113 6.86 -14.00 16.05
CA SER A 113 6.89 -15.44 15.77
C SER A 113 8.20 -15.93 15.16
N GLU A 114 8.76 -15.16 14.22
CA GLU A 114 9.87 -15.64 13.39
C GLU A 114 11.23 -15.13 13.83
N LEU A 115 11.33 -13.83 14.18
CA LEU A 115 12.62 -13.21 14.47
C LEU A 115 13.02 -13.33 15.95
N HIS A 116 12.08 -13.32 16.87
CA HIS A 116 12.35 -13.22 18.29
C HIS A 116 11.71 -14.32 19.15
N LYS A 117 11.22 -15.38 18.57
CA LYS A 117 10.66 -16.62 19.15
C LYS A 117 10.49 -16.61 20.68
N GLY A 118 9.43 -15.94 21.16
CA GLY A 118 9.07 -15.91 22.58
C GLY A 118 9.70 -14.77 23.42
N HIS A 119 10.65 -14.01 22.88
CA HIS A 119 11.29 -12.87 23.56
C HIS A 119 10.82 -11.50 23.06
N PHE A 120 9.84 -11.49 22.15
CA PHE A 120 9.30 -10.23 21.63
C PHE A 120 8.27 -9.65 22.62
N PRO A 121 8.20 -8.32 22.78
CA PRO A 121 7.28 -7.70 23.71
C PRO A 121 5.82 -7.97 23.31
N SER A 122 4.91 -7.90 24.30
CA SER A 122 3.47 -7.90 24.00
C SER A 122 3.09 -6.78 23.03
N PHE A 123 1.97 -6.96 22.33
CA PHE A 123 1.53 -5.98 21.33
C PHE A 123 1.36 -4.58 21.92
N ASP A 124 0.83 -4.45 23.13
CA ASP A 124 0.68 -3.17 23.81
C ASP A 124 2.01 -2.50 24.13
N LYS A 125 2.99 -3.27 24.58
CA LYS A 125 4.34 -2.77 24.85
C LYS A 125 5.03 -2.37 23.54
N TRP A 126 4.87 -3.14 22.47
CA TRP A 126 5.37 -2.81 21.14
C TRP A 126 4.76 -1.50 20.62
N LEU A 127 3.43 -1.33 20.70
CA LEU A 127 2.74 -0.08 20.32
C LEU A 127 3.26 1.11 21.12
N SER A 128 3.49 0.93 22.43
CA SER A 128 3.99 2.00 23.31
C SER A 128 5.36 2.51 22.91
N ASN A 129 6.21 1.64 22.37
CA ASN A 129 7.56 2.02 21.97
C ASN A 129 7.60 2.99 20.79
N PHE A 130 6.55 2.99 19.95
CA PHE A 130 6.47 3.90 18.80
C PHE A 130 5.65 5.17 19.10
N ALA A 131 4.93 5.20 20.22
CA ALA A 131 4.19 6.38 20.67
C ALA A 131 5.10 7.54 21.11
N HIS A 132 6.31 7.23 21.52
CA HIS A 132 7.30 8.21 22.01
C HIS A 132 8.50 8.24 21.05
N SER A 133 8.90 9.43 20.65
CA SER A 133 10.09 9.63 19.83
C SER A 133 11.28 10.00 20.75
N PRO A 134 12.47 9.44 20.51
CA PRO A 134 12.82 8.45 19.50
C PRO A 134 12.41 7.03 19.93
N ALA A 135 12.05 6.19 18.95
CA ALA A 135 11.81 4.78 19.24
C ALA A 135 13.06 4.16 19.86
N PRO A 136 12.92 3.34 20.93
CA PRO A 136 14.06 2.72 21.57
C PRO A 136 14.86 1.89 20.56
N THR A 137 16.18 2.02 20.64
CA THR A 137 17.13 1.32 19.74
C THR A 137 17.14 -0.20 19.91
N SER A 138 16.42 -0.73 20.91
CA SER A 138 16.45 -2.13 21.32
C SER A 138 15.54 -3.06 20.52
N PHE A 139 14.60 -2.54 19.69
CA PHE A 139 13.75 -3.40 18.86
C PHE A 139 14.38 -3.60 17.48
N HIS A 140 15.02 -4.73 17.28
CA HIS A 140 15.59 -5.14 15.99
C HIS A 140 14.51 -5.68 15.05
N CYS A 141 13.42 -4.95 14.87
CA CYS A 141 12.34 -5.32 13.97
C CYS A 141 11.77 -4.10 13.25
N TYR A 142 10.68 -4.28 12.49
CA TYR A 142 10.10 -3.21 11.71
C TYR A 142 9.59 -2.05 12.59
N ASP A 143 9.84 -0.83 12.14
CA ASP A 143 9.12 0.35 12.61
C ASP A 143 7.88 0.54 11.74
N PRO A 144 6.65 0.35 12.27
CA PRO A 144 5.42 0.43 11.49
C PRO A 144 4.99 1.86 11.19
N THR A 145 5.63 2.86 11.83
CA THR A 145 5.19 4.26 11.77
C THR A 145 5.22 4.77 10.34
N ASN A 146 4.05 4.88 9.71
CA ASN A 146 3.86 5.40 8.36
C ASN A 146 4.86 4.83 7.34
N ILE A 147 5.08 3.51 7.36
CA ILE A 147 6.10 2.84 6.54
C ILE A 147 5.84 3.00 5.04
N GLN A 148 4.58 2.96 4.61
CA GLN A 148 4.24 3.12 3.19
C GLN A 148 4.51 4.54 2.71
N LEU A 149 4.20 5.55 3.52
CA LEU A 149 4.57 6.95 3.23
C LEU A 149 6.08 7.09 3.07
N ARG A 150 6.87 6.45 3.95
CA ARG A 150 8.34 6.50 3.86
C ARG A 150 8.88 5.88 2.58
N PHE A 151 8.34 4.74 2.15
CA PHE A 151 8.75 4.06 0.92
C PHE A 151 8.28 4.79 -0.35
N THR A 152 7.16 5.48 -0.31
CA THR A 152 6.59 6.22 -1.44
C THR A 152 7.03 7.67 -1.50
N GLY A 153 7.16 8.33 -0.35
CA GLY A 153 7.50 9.76 -0.24
C GLY A 153 8.96 10.06 -0.56
N GLY A 154 9.87 9.16 -0.21
CA GLY A 154 11.32 9.23 -0.47
C GLY A 154 11.91 10.63 -0.37
N VAL A 155 12.08 11.16 0.84
CA VAL A 155 12.75 12.45 1.01
C VAL A 155 14.23 12.27 0.72
N ALA A 156 14.77 13.11 -0.17
CA ALA A 156 16.19 13.09 -0.50
C ALA A 156 17.01 13.28 0.78
N GLY A 157 17.90 12.34 1.08
CA GLY A 157 18.73 12.35 2.27
C GLY A 157 18.27 11.48 3.43
N GLU A 158 17.04 10.96 3.41
CA GLU A 158 16.64 9.92 4.35
C GLU A 158 17.23 8.57 3.91
N SER A 159 18.29 8.20 4.59
CA SER A 159 18.84 6.85 4.52
C SER A 159 17.80 5.89 5.15
N ASN A 160 16.92 5.33 4.35
CA ASN A 160 16.03 4.24 4.75
C ASN A 160 16.82 2.97 5.04
N SER A 161 17.91 3.15 5.80
CA SER A 161 18.99 2.22 5.83
C SER A 161 18.74 0.91 6.51
N ARG A 162 17.64 0.68 7.17
CA ARG A 162 17.33 -0.62 7.72
C ARG A 162 15.81 -0.81 7.81
N ALA A 163 15.27 -1.75 7.07
CA ALA A 163 13.99 -2.36 7.42
C ALA A 163 14.10 -2.96 8.84
N PHE A 164 15.33 -3.27 9.27
CA PHE A 164 15.71 -3.87 10.54
C PHE A 164 16.69 -2.94 11.25
N GLY A 165 16.26 -2.26 12.28
CA GLY A 165 17.11 -1.47 13.14
C GLY A 165 16.54 -0.11 13.56
N PRO A 166 17.20 0.59 14.49
CA PRO A 166 16.71 1.86 14.98
C PRO A 166 16.60 2.84 13.83
N PHE A 167 15.37 3.21 13.54
CA PHE A 167 15.07 4.18 12.52
C PHE A 167 15.53 5.55 13.02
N GLN A 168 16.51 6.12 12.37
CA GLN A 168 16.83 7.51 12.60
C GLN A 168 15.73 8.34 11.93
N ARG A 169 14.77 8.84 12.72
CA ARG A 169 13.75 9.81 12.30
C ARG A 169 14.37 11.16 11.91
N ARG A 170 15.50 11.14 11.22
CA ARG A 170 16.18 12.33 10.72
C ARG A 170 15.62 12.74 9.36
N GLY A 171 14.33 13.10 9.35
CA GLY A 171 13.74 13.62 8.15
C GLY A 171 12.64 14.62 8.46
N THR A 172 12.47 15.59 7.58
CA THR A 172 11.50 16.68 7.71
C THR A 172 10.04 16.19 7.81
N CYS A 173 9.76 14.95 7.38
CA CYS A 173 8.43 14.36 7.39
C CYS A 173 7.95 13.84 8.74
N PHE A 174 8.86 13.60 9.69
CA PHE A 174 8.54 12.87 10.92
C PHE A 174 8.98 13.59 12.21
N SER A 175 9.45 14.84 12.09
CA SER A 175 9.70 15.66 13.28
C SER A 175 8.35 16.05 13.91
N PRO A 176 8.12 15.73 15.19
CA PRO A 176 6.91 16.14 15.91
C PRO A 176 6.67 17.65 15.87
N GLU A 177 7.74 18.42 15.70
CA GLU A 177 7.73 19.89 15.68
C GLU A 177 7.28 20.47 14.34
N ARG A 178 7.17 19.64 13.28
CA ARG A 178 6.86 20.11 11.93
C ARG A 178 5.62 19.42 11.36
N ARG A 179 4.44 19.69 11.95
CA ARG A 179 3.15 19.26 11.35
C ARG A 179 2.97 19.74 9.89
N SER A 180 3.56 20.88 9.53
CA SER A 180 3.62 21.36 8.14
C SER A 180 4.43 20.45 7.21
N GLY A 181 5.42 19.72 7.72
CA GLY A 181 6.23 18.78 6.94
C GLY A 181 5.46 17.53 6.49
N ILE A 182 4.52 17.03 7.29
CA ILE A 182 3.74 15.82 6.99
C ILE A 182 2.89 16.01 5.74
N ALA A 183 2.20 17.15 5.61
CA ALA A 183 1.41 17.46 4.42
C ALA A 183 2.26 17.52 3.15
N ALA A 184 3.45 18.12 3.22
CA ALA A 184 4.40 18.16 2.10
C ALA A 184 4.87 16.76 1.70
N CYS A 185 5.12 15.88 2.68
CA CYS A 185 5.53 14.50 2.43
C CYS A 185 4.42 13.67 1.82
N PHE A 186 3.20 13.83 2.29
CA PHE A 186 2.04 13.18 1.70
C PHE A 186 1.82 13.62 0.25
N ASN A 187 1.89 14.92 -0.04
CA ASN A 187 1.80 15.43 -1.40
C ASN A 187 2.92 14.91 -2.30
N SER A 188 4.15 14.79 -1.76
CA SER A 188 5.28 14.17 -2.46
C SER A 188 5.03 12.69 -2.75
N ALA A 189 4.49 11.92 -1.79
CA ALA A 189 4.15 10.52 -1.96
C ALA A 189 3.08 10.33 -3.03
N ARG A 190 2.00 11.13 -3.00
CA ARG A 190 0.94 11.14 -4.03
C ARG A 190 1.51 11.43 -5.42
N ALA A 191 2.26 12.51 -5.55
CA ALA A 191 2.86 12.89 -6.82
C ALA A 191 3.80 11.80 -7.37
N ARG A 192 4.55 11.12 -6.50
CA ARG A 192 5.43 10.02 -6.91
C ARG A 192 4.67 8.77 -7.31
N LEU A 193 3.67 8.35 -6.52
CA LEU A 193 2.82 7.21 -6.89
C LEU A 193 2.22 7.42 -8.27
N ALA A 194 1.71 8.62 -8.56
CA ALA A 194 1.11 8.93 -9.85
C ALA A 194 2.12 9.08 -10.99
N ALA A 195 3.32 9.66 -10.75
CA ALA A 195 4.22 10.08 -11.80
C ALA A 195 5.43 9.16 -12.03
N LYS A 196 5.84 8.39 -11.02
CA LYS A 196 7.09 7.61 -11.05
C LYS A 196 6.87 6.10 -11.11
N PHE A 197 5.75 5.62 -10.57
CA PHE A 197 5.44 4.20 -10.62
C PHE A 197 4.67 3.88 -11.91
N SER A 198 5.16 2.90 -12.65
CA SER A 198 4.45 2.36 -13.81
C SER A 198 3.30 1.42 -13.41
N PHE A 199 3.36 0.92 -12.18
CA PHE A 199 2.35 0.06 -11.60
C PHE A 199 2.25 0.25 -10.08
N VAL A 200 1.02 0.44 -9.61
CA VAL A 200 0.65 0.47 -8.21
C VAL A 200 -0.38 -0.63 -7.99
N GLY A 201 0.00 -1.68 -7.28
CA GLY A 201 -0.88 -2.79 -6.93
C GLY A 201 -1.26 -2.75 -5.44
N LEU A 202 -2.27 -3.55 -5.09
CA LEU A 202 -2.81 -3.67 -3.74
C LEU A 202 -2.83 -5.14 -3.31
N THR A 203 -2.31 -5.42 -2.12
CA THR A 203 -2.33 -6.78 -1.57
C THR A 203 -3.76 -7.26 -1.27
N ASP A 204 -4.65 -6.34 -0.90
CA ASP A 204 -6.06 -6.64 -0.65
C ASP A 204 -6.84 -6.99 -1.95
N LEU A 205 -6.28 -6.62 -3.11
CA LEU A 205 -6.73 -6.97 -4.45
C LEU A 205 -5.60 -7.66 -5.24
N TYR A 206 -4.96 -8.66 -4.61
CA TYR A 206 -3.72 -9.24 -5.12
C TYR A 206 -3.88 -9.92 -6.49
N THR A 207 -4.91 -10.75 -6.65
CA THR A 207 -5.21 -11.42 -7.92
C THR A 207 -5.44 -10.43 -9.06
N GLU A 208 -6.21 -9.40 -8.79
CA GLU A 208 -6.47 -8.30 -9.72
C GLU A 208 -5.19 -7.52 -10.02
N SER A 209 -4.35 -7.31 -9.00
CA SER A 209 -3.03 -6.67 -9.16
C SER A 209 -2.14 -7.46 -10.09
N LEU A 210 -2.11 -8.79 -10.01
CA LEU A 210 -1.35 -9.62 -10.93
C LEU A 210 -1.85 -9.51 -12.37
N CYS A 211 -3.17 -9.49 -12.58
CA CYS A 211 -3.76 -9.32 -13.91
C CYS A 211 -3.43 -7.96 -14.52
N LEU A 212 -3.59 -6.88 -13.74
CA LEU A 212 -3.24 -5.53 -14.18
C LEU A 212 -1.73 -5.41 -14.45
N PHE A 213 -0.89 -5.97 -13.60
CA PHE A 213 0.56 -5.97 -13.81
C PHE A 213 0.93 -6.70 -15.09
N ARG A 214 0.33 -7.88 -15.36
CA ARG A 214 0.55 -8.62 -16.61
C ARG A 214 0.27 -7.74 -17.82
N HIS A 215 -0.87 -7.06 -17.86
CA HIS A 215 -1.21 -6.16 -18.97
C HIS A 215 -0.18 -5.05 -19.15
N VAL A 216 0.25 -4.42 -18.05
CA VAL A 216 1.31 -3.39 -18.07
C VAL A 216 2.63 -3.97 -18.55
N ALA A 217 3.03 -5.13 -18.06
CA ALA A 217 4.32 -5.75 -18.36
C ALA A 217 4.41 -6.23 -19.81
N THR A 218 3.30 -6.72 -20.37
CA THR A 218 3.24 -7.20 -21.76
C THR A 218 2.96 -6.08 -22.77
N GLY A 219 2.83 -4.81 -22.32
CA GLY A 219 2.56 -3.68 -23.19
C GLY A 219 1.15 -3.69 -23.79
N GLY A 220 0.19 -4.30 -23.11
CA GLY A 220 -1.20 -4.33 -23.52
C GLY A 220 -1.62 -5.62 -24.22
N ALA A 221 -0.87 -6.72 -24.09
CA ALA A 221 -1.30 -8.01 -24.63
C ALA A 221 -2.66 -8.44 -24.03
N PRO A 222 -3.44 -9.24 -24.77
CA PRO A 222 -4.73 -9.72 -24.32
C PRO A 222 -4.63 -10.42 -22.95
N LEU A 223 -5.60 -10.13 -22.10
CA LEU A 223 -5.68 -10.77 -20.79
C LEU A 223 -6.33 -12.15 -20.92
N PRO A 224 -5.85 -13.16 -20.15
CA PRO A 224 -6.50 -14.45 -20.10
C PRO A 224 -7.88 -14.33 -19.44
N SER A 225 -8.81 -15.19 -19.83
CA SER A 225 -10.17 -15.23 -19.26
C SER A 225 -10.19 -15.45 -17.74
N SER A 226 -9.13 -16.02 -17.19
CA SER A 226 -8.96 -16.17 -15.73
C SER A 226 -8.86 -14.83 -15.00
N CYS A 227 -8.51 -13.74 -15.69
CA CYS A 227 -8.45 -12.40 -15.12
C CYS A 227 -9.82 -11.72 -15.01
N ALA A 228 -10.86 -12.28 -15.59
CA ALA A 228 -12.20 -11.71 -15.49
C ALA A 228 -12.74 -11.79 -14.04
N CYS A 229 -13.45 -10.74 -13.64
CA CYS A 229 -14.14 -10.67 -12.34
C CYS A 229 -14.93 -11.96 -12.08
N GLY A 230 -14.87 -12.48 -10.86
CA GLY A 230 -15.50 -13.73 -10.46
C GLY A 230 -14.76 -15.01 -10.89
N ARG A 231 -13.66 -14.90 -11.62
CA ARG A 231 -12.78 -16.03 -11.94
C ARG A 231 -11.66 -16.17 -10.90
N LYS A 232 -11.03 -17.36 -10.86
CA LYS A 232 -9.97 -17.64 -9.86
C LYS A 232 -8.69 -16.82 -10.05
N GLY A 233 -8.54 -16.15 -11.19
CA GLY A 233 -7.32 -15.42 -11.52
C GLY A 233 -6.12 -16.32 -11.85
N PRO A 234 -4.94 -15.72 -12.03
CA PRO A 234 -3.70 -16.46 -12.13
C PRO A 234 -3.46 -17.27 -10.86
N LYS A 235 -2.85 -18.46 -11.00
CA LYS A 235 -2.33 -19.18 -9.83
C LYS A 235 -1.28 -18.30 -9.17
N HIS A 236 -1.34 -18.20 -7.87
CA HIS A 236 -0.39 -17.40 -7.09
C HIS A 236 0.08 -18.18 -5.86
N ALA A 237 1.33 -17.92 -5.47
CA ALA A 237 1.89 -18.46 -4.27
C ALA A 237 1.40 -17.65 -3.05
N ASN A 238 0.89 -18.35 -2.06
CA ASN A 238 0.57 -17.76 -0.78
C ASN A 238 1.76 -17.96 0.18
N ILE A 239 2.79 -17.14 0.01
CA ILE A 239 4.01 -17.25 0.82
C ILE A 239 3.78 -16.53 2.15
N THR A 240 3.55 -17.30 3.20
CA THR A 240 3.24 -16.78 4.55
C THR A 240 4.44 -16.61 5.47
N HIS A 241 5.60 -17.11 5.08
CA HIS A 241 6.82 -17.14 5.92
C HIS A 241 6.61 -17.78 7.32
N GLY A 242 5.72 -18.79 7.43
CA GLY A 242 5.45 -19.44 8.70
C GLY A 242 4.67 -18.60 9.73
N THR A 243 4.37 -17.34 9.44
CA THR A 243 3.63 -16.46 10.37
C THR A 243 2.25 -17.05 10.67
N ALA A 244 1.90 -17.15 11.95
CA ALA A 244 0.59 -17.58 12.37
C ALA A 244 -0.53 -16.74 11.73
N LYS A 245 -1.68 -17.36 11.48
CA LYS A 245 -2.86 -16.62 11.01
C LYS A 245 -3.20 -15.53 12.02
N HIS A 246 -3.44 -14.34 11.55
CA HIS A 246 -3.77 -13.18 12.36
C HIS A 246 -4.80 -12.30 11.64
N SER A 247 -5.64 -11.65 12.40
CA SER A 247 -6.69 -10.76 11.92
C SER A 247 -6.76 -9.51 12.79
N LEU A 248 -7.23 -8.40 12.26
CA LEU A 248 -7.50 -7.20 13.06
C LEU A 248 -8.58 -7.45 14.11
N SER A 249 -9.44 -8.47 13.95
CA SER A 249 -10.40 -8.91 14.96
C SER A 249 -9.76 -9.49 16.23
N ASP A 250 -8.47 -9.83 16.17
CA ASP A 250 -7.73 -10.30 17.35
C ASP A 250 -7.36 -9.15 18.31
N LEU A 251 -7.53 -7.91 17.85
CA LEU A 251 -7.14 -6.71 18.57
C LEU A 251 -8.33 -6.06 19.29
N SER A 252 -8.10 -5.58 20.51
CA SER A 252 -9.08 -4.77 21.21
C SER A 252 -9.32 -3.43 20.50
N PRO A 253 -10.47 -2.76 20.72
CA PRO A 253 -10.73 -1.43 20.15
C PRO A 253 -9.67 -0.39 20.53
N GLN A 254 -9.08 -0.50 21.73
CA GLN A 254 -8.01 0.38 22.17
C GLN A 254 -6.71 0.13 21.40
N GLN A 255 -6.34 -1.13 21.16
CA GLN A 255 -5.18 -1.51 20.37
C GLN A 255 -5.33 -1.05 18.92
N LEU A 256 -6.52 -1.22 18.33
CA LEU A 256 -6.82 -0.74 16.98
C LEU A 256 -6.66 0.78 16.86
N ARG A 257 -7.20 1.56 17.82
CA ARG A 257 -7.02 3.02 17.83
C ARG A 257 -5.54 3.43 17.92
N ARG A 258 -4.77 2.80 18.82
CA ARG A 258 -3.34 3.08 18.94
C ARG A 258 -2.56 2.71 17.69
N LEU A 259 -2.88 1.57 17.08
CA LEU A 259 -2.28 1.15 15.81
C LEU A 259 -2.59 2.14 14.69
N ALA A 260 -3.86 2.56 14.56
CA ALA A 260 -4.27 3.52 13.55
C ALA A 260 -3.53 4.87 13.70
N GLN A 261 -3.30 5.31 14.92
CA GLN A 261 -2.52 6.53 15.19
C GLN A 261 -1.06 6.44 14.71
N LEU A 262 -0.47 5.25 14.73
CA LEU A 262 0.89 5.04 14.21
C LEU A 262 0.95 5.08 12.69
N VAL A 263 -0.12 4.68 12.00
CA VAL A 263 -0.16 4.51 10.56
C VAL A 263 -1.14 5.46 9.86
N GLU A 264 -1.49 6.56 10.53
CA GLU A 264 -2.52 7.51 10.06
C GLU A 264 -2.20 8.07 8.68
N GLU A 265 -0.95 8.45 8.43
CA GLU A 265 -0.54 8.95 7.13
C GLU A 265 -0.52 7.87 6.05
N ASP A 266 -0.23 6.63 6.43
CA ASP A 266 -0.31 5.49 5.53
C ASP A 266 -1.75 5.22 5.08
N LEU A 267 -2.77 5.51 5.92
CA LEU A 267 -4.18 5.42 5.51
C LEU A 267 -4.46 6.38 4.34
N HIS A 268 -3.95 7.61 4.42
CA HIS A 268 -4.08 8.58 3.32
C HIS A 268 -3.34 8.14 2.06
N VAL A 269 -2.13 7.60 2.20
CA VAL A 269 -1.35 7.06 1.07
C VAL A 269 -2.07 5.87 0.44
N TYR A 270 -2.63 4.98 1.25
CA TYR A 270 -3.35 3.80 0.76
C TYR A 270 -4.65 4.18 0.05
N MET A 271 -5.43 5.13 0.58
CA MET A 271 -6.62 5.65 -0.12
C MET A 271 -6.27 6.24 -1.49
N HIS A 272 -5.15 6.96 -1.58
CA HIS A 272 -4.68 7.47 -2.87
C HIS A 272 -4.24 6.34 -3.81
N ALA A 273 -3.54 5.34 -3.30
CA ALA A 273 -3.14 4.17 -4.08
C ALA A 273 -4.35 3.36 -4.58
N LEU A 274 -5.39 3.21 -3.75
CA LEU A 274 -6.63 2.56 -4.12
C LEU A 274 -7.35 3.32 -5.24
N TRP A 275 -7.36 4.64 -5.18
CA TRP A 275 -7.90 5.48 -6.26
C TRP A 275 -7.09 5.34 -7.56
N LEU A 276 -5.73 5.36 -7.49
CA LEU A 276 -4.87 5.13 -8.65
C LEU A 276 -5.06 3.73 -9.24
N PHE A 277 -5.16 2.71 -8.39
CA PHE A 277 -5.44 1.34 -8.78
C PHE A 277 -6.76 1.24 -9.54
N GLN A 278 -7.82 1.85 -9.01
CA GLN A 278 -9.13 1.88 -9.65
C GLN A 278 -9.09 2.59 -11.02
N ALA A 279 -8.38 3.72 -11.12
CA ALA A 279 -8.22 4.44 -12.38
C ALA A 279 -7.43 3.61 -13.42
N GLN A 280 -6.38 2.93 -12.97
CA GLN A 280 -5.60 2.03 -13.81
C GLN A 280 -6.41 0.81 -14.26
N ALA A 281 -7.19 0.21 -13.36
CA ALA A 281 -8.06 -0.92 -13.66
C ALA A 281 -9.10 -0.56 -14.75
N ARG A 282 -9.85 0.52 -14.56
CA ARG A 282 -10.84 1.00 -15.55
C ARG A 282 -10.22 1.17 -16.93
N ARG A 283 -9.07 1.83 -17.01
CA ARG A 283 -8.39 2.04 -18.29
C ARG A 283 -7.99 0.73 -18.96
N ILE A 284 -7.49 -0.24 -18.20
CA ILE A 284 -7.11 -1.55 -18.73
C ILE A 284 -8.34 -2.35 -19.12
N GLU A 285 -9.42 -2.29 -18.36
CA GLU A 285 -10.72 -2.92 -18.66
C GLU A 285 -11.31 -2.35 -19.95
N GLU A 286 -11.28 -1.03 -20.15
CA GLU A 286 -11.69 -0.37 -21.39
C GLU A 286 -10.85 -0.82 -22.60
N GLN A 287 -9.54 -1.01 -22.43
CA GLN A 287 -8.62 -1.42 -23.50
C GLN A 287 -8.70 -2.90 -23.82
N SER A 288 -8.91 -3.75 -22.82
CA SER A 288 -8.90 -5.20 -22.97
C SER A 288 -10.28 -5.80 -23.22
N GLY A 289 -11.35 -5.07 -22.92
CA GLY A 289 -12.72 -5.58 -22.90
C GLY A 289 -13.02 -6.57 -21.78
N VAL A 290 -12.11 -6.71 -20.80
CA VAL A 290 -12.22 -7.64 -19.67
C VAL A 290 -12.44 -6.88 -18.37
N ASN A 291 -13.57 -7.09 -17.70
CA ASN A 291 -13.80 -6.59 -16.35
C ASN A 291 -12.91 -7.36 -15.38
N ILE A 292 -11.88 -6.75 -14.83
CA ILE A 292 -10.89 -7.40 -13.96
C ILE A 292 -11.31 -7.29 -12.50
N VAL A 293 -11.73 -6.11 -12.08
CA VAL A 293 -12.05 -5.82 -10.68
C VAL A 293 -13.54 -5.88 -10.44
N CYS A 294 -13.97 -6.84 -9.63
CA CYS A 294 -15.37 -6.91 -9.24
C CYS A 294 -15.79 -5.68 -8.45
N PRO A 295 -16.87 -4.95 -8.84
CA PRO A 295 -17.31 -3.74 -8.14
C PRO A 295 -17.54 -3.95 -6.64
N ALA A 296 -18.16 -5.05 -6.25
CA ALA A 296 -18.43 -5.38 -4.85
C ALA A 296 -17.14 -5.60 -4.06
N LYS A 297 -16.10 -6.22 -4.66
CA LYS A 297 -14.82 -6.43 -4.00
C LYS A 297 -14.06 -5.11 -3.81
N LEU A 298 -14.07 -4.27 -4.82
CA LEU A 298 -13.46 -2.93 -4.75
C LEU A 298 -14.16 -2.08 -3.68
N GLU A 299 -15.48 -2.10 -3.64
CA GLU A 299 -16.27 -1.38 -2.65
C GLU A 299 -15.98 -1.88 -1.24
N ALA A 300 -15.86 -3.19 -1.03
CA ALA A 300 -15.50 -3.76 0.26
C ALA A 300 -14.12 -3.26 0.77
N VAL A 301 -13.12 -3.14 -0.13
CA VAL A 301 -11.82 -2.57 0.23
C VAL A 301 -11.92 -1.09 0.56
N TRP A 302 -12.73 -0.32 -0.17
CA TRP A 302 -12.99 1.08 0.16
C TRP A 302 -13.65 1.24 1.52
N LEU A 303 -14.69 0.46 1.81
CA LEU A 303 -15.40 0.50 3.10
C LEU A 303 -14.48 0.14 4.27
N ASP A 304 -13.60 -0.85 4.10
CA ASP A 304 -12.63 -1.26 5.13
C ASP A 304 -11.66 -0.11 5.47
N VAL A 305 -11.06 0.53 4.45
CA VAL A 305 -10.10 1.60 4.71
C VAL A 305 -10.77 2.89 5.17
N VAL A 306 -11.93 3.24 4.60
CA VAL A 306 -12.70 4.43 5.01
C VAL A 306 -13.21 4.27 6.43
N GLY A 307 -13.79 3.11 6.76
CA GLY A 307 -14.24 2.81 8.12
C GLY A 307 -13.09 2.90 9.12
N SER A 308 -11.92 2.34 8.80
CA SER A 308 -10.73 2.46 9.63
C SER A 308 -10.27 3.91 9.78
N ALA A 309 -10.24 4.69 8.70
CA ALA A 309 -9.82 6.08 8.74
C ALA A 309 -10.79 6.95 9.55
N CYS A 310 -12.09 6.83 9.34
CA CYS A 310 -13.10 7.65 10.02
C CYS A 310 -13.25 7.30 11.52
N ALA A 311 -13.18 6.02 11.87
CA ALA A 311 -13.39 5.57 13.24
C ALA A 311 -12.17 5.78 14.16
N LEU A 312 -10.97 5.82 13.58
CA LEU A 312 -9.72 5.68 14.33
C LEU A 312 -8.75 6.86 14.19
N ALA A 313 -8.97 7.77 13.23
CA ALA A 313 -8.11 8.94 13.03
C ALA A 313 -8.23 9.93 14.20
N ARG A 314 -7.11 10.62 14.50
CA ARG A 314 -7.10 11.74 15.44
C ARG A 314 -7.71 12.99 14.85
N ASP A 315 -7.51 13.19 13.56
CA ASP A 315 -7.99 14.36 12.81
C ASP A 315 -9.05 13.92 11.79
N VAL A 316 -10.29 13.82 12.27
CA VAL A 316 -11.45 13.43 11.45
C VAL A 316 -11.73 14.41 10.32
N GLU A 317 -11.48 15.71 10.53
CA GLU A 317 -11.70 16.73 9.49
C GLU A 317 -10.71 16.54 8.33
N ARG A 318 -9.46 16.26 8.63
CA ARG A 318 -8.43 15.95 7.62
C ARG A 318 -8.78 14.68 6.84
N VAL A 319 -9.25 13.64 7.53
CA VAL A 319 -9.73 12.42 6.87
C VAL A 319 -10.90 12.73 5.96
N ALA A 320 -11.89 13.46 6.44
CA ALA A 320 -13.06 13.86 5.66
C ALA A 320 -12.67 14.70 4.43
N ALA A 321 -11.71 15.62 4.56
CA ALA A 321 -11.18 16.40 3.44
C ALA A 321 -10.48 15.49 2.41
N SER A 322 -9.68 14.52 2.87
CA SER A 322 -9.03 13.55 2.00
C SER A 322 -10.03 12.67 1.25
N LEU A 323 -11.07 12.20 1.95
CA LEU A 323 -12.12 11.36 1.35
C LEU A 323 -12.94 12.10 0.29
N ARG A 324 -13.24 13.38 0.52
CA ARG A 324 -13.94 14.21 -0.48
C ARG A 324 -13.19 14.29 -1.82
N MET A 325 -11.85 14.28 -1.81
CA MET A 325 -11.06 14.23 -3.05
C MET A 325 -11.31 12.95 -3.86
N TYR A 326 -11.76 11.89 -3.23
CA TYR A 326 -12.07 10.60 -3.88
C TYR A 326 -13.58 10.34 -4.03
N GLY A 327 -14.41 11.36 -3.79
CA GLY A 327 -15.87 11.24 -3.84
C GLY A 327 -16.42 10.36 -2.72
N ARG A 328 -15.76 10.29 -1.57
CA ARG A 328 -16.14 9.49 -0.40
C ARG A 328 -16.43 10.37 0.80
N THR A 329 -17.20 9.82 1.73
CA THR A 329 -17.53 10.44 3.02
C THR A 329 -17.36 9.42 4.13
N CYS A 330 -17.17 9.88 5.36
CA CYS A 330 -17.30 9.01 6.51
C CYS A 330 -18.76 8.51 6.63
N PRO A 331 -18.97 7.25 6.99
CA PRO A 331 -20.29 6.67 7.18
C PRO A 331 -21.04 7.30 8.36
#